data_7090b3d77f33baaa948d9cca1d705309
#
_entry.id   7090b3d77f33baaa948d9cca1d705309
#
_cell.length_a   1.000
_cell.length_b   1.000
_cell.length_c   1.000
_cell.angle_alpha   90.00
_cell.angle_beta   90.00
_cell.angle_gamma   90.00
#
_symmetry.space_group_name_H-M   'P 1'
#
loop_
_entity.id
_entity.type
_entity.pdbx_description
1 polymer ?
#
loop_
_entity_poly.entity_id
_entity_poly.type
_entity_poly.pdbx_seq_one_letter_code
_entity_poly.pdbx_strand_id
1 'polypeptide(L)'
;IYTYASLCLSALVLCSGIFLISCLAVRKRSGASPKRQALWFVTLWYLISLSMILFTTGHSGENALNLYPLRSIYSAMADTGVSLSQLIILTSGLFIPFGFLLTLVIRRRRLQYFIPLFSLVYALALEGLQLLFGYGSFDIDRPILGMLGTLFGGGLCAMIFPTHCGGRRNIVWHCVETAVPVALTAALLISYSARPYGYLPCETGSPYEVKRAAVDCSMIADMLPSKLELYSLAAPSGSTDAAADDVFSALGFTRDRSYKSAYDSVLLYRSTDAQALLWCYNDATFNFTLYSGGESGGSDPFELVYKLLDSIGRPLPAGLTREIADDGEYRLTADFLHSGDEIYNGSVNFSVHDGRLEYLDYELYTMLPLGEEYTLSADGVARLIRRGEFICTGGVMISSEIDEVQCRTVNIVYAGDSKNFYRPMYSIEAVINGGVATILLPAF
;
A
#
# COMPACT_ATOMS: atom_id res chain seq x y z
N ILE A 1 2.83 17.81 -2.81
CA ILE A 1 3.93 18.77 -2.52
C ILE A 1 3.35 20.11 -2.04
N TYR A 2 2.39 20.73 -2.74
CA TYR A 2 1.80 22.04 -2.32
C TYR A 2 1.16 21.98 -0.92
N THR A 3 0.46 20.90 -0.59
CA THR A 3 -0.17 20.70 0.72
C THR A 3 0.86 20.68 1.85
N TYR A 4 1.93 19.91 1.68
CA TYR A 4 3.01 19.84 2.69
C TYR A 4 3.77 21.17 2.83
N ALA A 5 4.00 21.87 1.73
CA ALA A 5 4.63 23.19 1.76
C ALA A 5 3.78 24.21 2.51
N SER A 6 2.46 24.21 2.32
CA SER A 6 1.54 25.10 3.05
C SER A 6 1.47 24.77 4.54
N LEU A 7 1.50 23.49 4.92
CA LEU A 7 1.56 23.05 6.32
C LEU A 7 2.87 23.51 7.00
N CYS A 8 4.01 23.32 6.32
CA CYS A 8 5.30 23.79 6.83
C CYS A 8 5.33 25.30 6.99
N LEU A 9 4.74 26.05 6.06
CA LEU A 9 4.65 27.51 6.15
C LEU A 9 3.76 27.94 7.31
N SER A 10 2.60 27.31 7.49
CA SER A 10 1.69 27.59 8.62
C SER A 10 2.36 27.30 9.95
N ALA A 11 3.10 26.18 10.05
CA ALA A 11 3.91 25.84 11.21
C ALA A 11 5.00 26.89 11.48
N LEU A 12 5.65 27.41 10.43
CA LEU A 12 6.66 28.46 10.57
C LEU A 12 6.07 29.75 11.13
N VAL A 13 4.90 30.16 10.67
CA VAL A 13 4.19 31.35 11.18
C VAL A 13 3.83 31.16 12.66
N LEU A 14 3.25 30.01 13.01
CA LEU A 14 2.89 29.68 14.39
C LEU A 14 4.11 29.69 15.32
N CYS A 15 5.19 29.02 14.91
CA CYS A 15 6.44 28.99 15.67
C CYS A 15 7.08 30.36 15.80
N SER A 16 7.01 31.19 14.75
CA SER A 16 7.53 32.56 14.82
C SER A 16 6.80 33.41 15.88
N GLY A 17 5.47 33.26 15.98
CA GLY A 17 4.66 33.87 17.01
C GLY A 17 5.03 33.41 18.42
N ILE A 18 5.09 32.08 18.63
CA ILE A 18 5.47 31.48 19.92
C ILE A 18 6.89 31.87 20.30
N PHE A 19 7.82 31.87 19.36
CA PHE A 19 9.22 32.25 19.58
C PHE A 19 9.34 33.72 19.97
N LEU A 20 8.63 34.63 19.29
CA LEU A 20 8.63 36.05 19.59
C LEU A 20 8.12 36.30 21.00
N ILE A 21 7.00 35.68 21.38
CA ILE A 21 6.42 35.77 22.72
C ILE A 21 7.42 35.24 23.76
N SER A 22 8.04 34.09 23.49
CA SER A 22 9.04 33.49 24.37
C SER A 22 10.28 34.38 24.53
N CYS A 23 10.77 34.99 23.44
CA CYS A 23 11.88 35.92 23.48
C CYS A 23 11.55 37.18 24.30
N LEU A 24 10.34 37.73 24.16
CA LEU A 24 9.89 38.86 24.93
C LEU A 24 9.76 38.54 26.43
N ALA A 25 9.25 37.35 26.76
CA ALA A 25 9.06 36.88 28.13
C ALA A 25 10.38 36.51 28.84
N VAL A 26 11.33 35.90 28.11
CA VAL A 26 12.56 35.29 28.64
C VAL A 26 13.78 36.22 28.51
N ARG A 27 13.73 37.25 27.65
CA ARG A 27 14.83 38.20 27.45
C ARG A 27 15.34 38.82 28.76
N LYS A 28 14.49 38.87 29.81
CA LYS A 28 14.84 39.36 31.16
C LYS A 28 15.51 38.29 32.06
N ARG A 29 15.47 36.99 31.72
CA ARG A 29 15.85 35.88 32.63
C ARG A 29 16.94 34.92 32.15
N SER A 30 17.20 34.77 30.85
CA SER A 30 18.16 33.77 30.39
C SER A 30 19.28 34.40 29.58
N GLY A 31 20.53 34.22 30.02
CA GLY A 31 21.75 34.54 29.26
C GLY A 31 22.01 33.53 28.11
N ALA A 32 20.97 33.03 27.46
CA ALA A 32 21.10 32.05 26.36
C ALA A 32 21.63 32.76 25.11
N SER A 33 22.65 32.16 24.46
CA SER A 33 23.23 32.70 23.23
C SER A 33 22.20 32.70 22.07
N PRO A 34 22.26 33.67 21.15
CA PRO A 34 21.34 33.72 19.99
C PRO A 34 21.33 32.45 19.16
N LYS A 35 22.48 31.78 19.01
CA LYS A 35 22.61 30.48 18.31
C LYS A 35 21.74 29.40 18.97
N ARG A 36 21.71 29.36 20.30
CA ARG A 36 20.90 28.36 21.01
C ARG A 36 19.41 28.64 20.89
N GLN A 37 19.02 29.91 20.91
CA GLN A 37 17.63 30.33 20.71
C GLN A 37 17.17 29.94 19.28
N ALA A 38 17.97 30.22 18.26
CA ALA A 38 17.68 29.84 16.90
C ALA A 38 17.52 28.30 16.73
N LEU A 39 18.40 27.52 17.38
CA LEU A 39 18.31 26.06 17.34
C LEU A 39 17.01 25.53 17.99
N TRP A 40 16.60 26.11 19.12
CA TRP A 40 15.30 25.78 19.74
C TRP A 40 14.13 26.15 18.84
N PHE A 41 14.20 27.30 18.17
CA PHE A 41 13.17 27.71 17.22
C PHE A 41 13.04 26.72 16.06
N VAL A 42 14.14 26.33 15.42
CA VAL A 42 14.15 25.37 14.33
C VAL A 42 13.60 24.00 14.80
N THR A 43 13.97 23.58 16.01
CA THR A 43 13.50 22.31 16.57
C THR A 43 11.99 22.34 16.83
N LEU A 44 11.48 23.43 17.39
CA LEU A 44 10.04 23.61 17.65
C LEU A 44 9.25 23.70 16.34
N TRP A 45 9.77 24.47 15.38
CA TRP A 45 9.17 24.54 14.05
C TRP A 45 9.08 23.16 13.39
N TYR A 46 10.18 22.39 13.43
CA TYR A 46 10.19 21.05 12.87
C TYR A 46 9.18 20.12 13.59
N LEU A 47 9.12 20.17 14.91
CA LEU A 47 8.17 19.39 15.71
C LEU A 47 6.71 19.68 15.33
N ILE A 48 6.35 20.95 15.19
CA ILE A 48 5.00 21.35 14.79
C ILE A 48 4.72 20.95 13.34
N SER A 49 5.69 21.13 12.42
CA SER A 49 5.56 20.69 11.03
C SER A 49 5.38 19.18 10.94
N LEU A 50 6.17 18.41 11.68
CA LEU A 50 6.06 16.96 11.76
C LEU A 50 4.68 16.52 12.29
N SER A 51 4.18 17.18 13.35
CA SER A 51 2.83 16.92 13.88
C SER A 51 1.75 17.16 12.81
N MET A 52 1.84 18.27 12.08
CA MET A 52 0.88 18.62 11.04
C MET A 52 0.92 17.61 9.88
N ILE A 53 2.12 17.24 9.43
CA ILE A 53 2.30 16.25 8.35
C ILE A 53 1.71 14.90 8.78
N LEU A 54 2.10 14.38 9.94
CA LEU A 54 1.61 13.10 10.43
C LEU A 54 0.09 13.11 10.62
N PHE A 55 -0.47 14.21 11.11
CA PHE A 55 -1.91 14.33 11.34
C PHE A 55 -2.72 14.35 10.03
N THR A 56 -2.15 14.86 8.94
CA THR A 56 -2.81 14.94 7.63
C THR A 56 -2.63 13.71 6.76
N THR A 57 -1.64 12.87 7.03
CA THR A 57 -1.40 11.63 6.27
C THR A 57 -2.26 10.44 6.71
N GLY A 58 -3.02 10.57 7.79
CA GLY A 58 -3.85 9.51 8.37
C GLY A 58 -5.21 9.25 7.71
N HIS A 59 -5.48 9.79 6.52
CA HIS A 59 -6.78 9.67 5.86
C HIS A 59 -7.02 8.28 5.22
N SER A 60 -7.28 7.28 6.02
CA SER A 60 -8.07 6.12 5.62
C SER A 60 -9.41 6.22 6.39
N GLY A 61 -10.52 6.30 5.68
CA GLY A 61 -11.84 6.57 6.27
C GLY A 61 -12.40 5.49 7.21
N GLU A 62 -11.57 4.58 7.69
CA GLU A 62 -11.91 3.55 8.65
C GLU A 62 -11.09 3.76 9.94
N ASN A 63 -11.79 3.87 11.08
CA ASN A 63 -11.19 3.88 12.41
C ASN A 63 -10.69 2.48 12.77
N ALA A 64 -9.62 2.04 12.13
CA ALA A 64 -9.01 0.73 12.37
C ALA A 64 -7.91 0.84 13.41
N LEU A 65 -7.81 -0.15 14.30
CA LEU A 65 -6.77 -0.26 15.32
C LEU A 65 -5.81 -1.38 14.96
N ASN A 66 -4.60 -1.03 14.52
CA ASN A 66 -3.54 -1.99 14.26
C ASN A 66 -2.54 -2.03 15.42
N LEU A 67 -2.62 -3.05 16.26
CA LEU A 67 -1.70 -3.30 17.38
C LEU A 67 -0.67 -4.41 17.08
N TYR A 68 -0.75 -5.05 15.91
CA TYR A 68 0.18 -6.10 15.54
C TYR A 68 1.44 -5.49 14.92
N PRO A 69 2.62 -5.65 15.57
CA PRO A 69 3.87 -5.14 15.02
C PRO A 69 4.21 -5.78 13.67
N LEU A 70 4.78 -4.99 12.78
CA LEU A 70 5.21 -5.34 11.41
C LEU A 70 4.06 -5.59 10.42
N ARG A 71 2.80 -5.47 10.84
CA ARG A 71 1.65 -5.72 9.96
C ARG A 71 1.63 -4.76 8.76
N SER A 72 1.79 -3.47 9.00
CA SER A 72 1.80 -2.47 7.91
C SER A 72 2.99 -2.64 6.99
N ILE A 73 4.11 -3.15 7.50
CA ILE A 73 5.26 -3.53 6.70
C ILE A 73 4.93 -4.74 5.81
N TYR A 74 4.29 -5.78 6.35
CA TYR A 74 3.85 -6.93 5.56
C TYR A 74 2.76 -6.56 4.56
N SER A 75 1.80 -5.72 4.95
CA SER A 75 0.79 -5.17 4.02
C SER A 75 1.43 -4.41 2.86
N ALA A 76 2.40 -3.52 3.14
CA ALA A 76 3.14 -2.82 2.10
C ALA A 76 4.02 -3.73 1.24
N MET A 77 4.40 -4.91 1.75
CA MET A 77 5.07 -5.94 0.97
C MET A 77 4.12 -6.70 0.03
N ALA A 78 2.83 -6.79 0.37
CA ALA A 78 1.81 -7.43 -0.45
C ALA A 78 1.15 -6.45 -1.43
N ASP A 79 1.17 -5.16 -1.12
CA ASP A 79 0.60 -4.14 -1.97
C ASP A 79 1.57 -3.84 -3.14
N THR A 80 1.08 -3.96 -4.36
CA THR A 80 1.80 -3.59 -5.56
C THR A 80 1.90 -2.07 -5.74
N GLY A 81 1.09 -1.31 -5.02
CA GLY A 81 0.98 0.15 -5.12
C GLY A 81 1.97 0.93 -4.26
N VAL A 82 2.18 0.52 -3.01
CA VAL A 82 3.10 1.20 -2.08
C VAL A 82 4.34 0.36 -1.90
N SER A 83 5.47 0.81 -2.44
CA SER A 83 6.70 0.06 -2.22
C SER A 83 7.09 0.08 -0.74
N LEU A 84 7.53 -1.07 -0.21
CA LEU A 84 8.08 -1.20 1.15
C LEU A 84 9.12 -0.11 1.46
N SER A 85 9.94 0.24 0.45
CA SER A 85 10.92 1.31 0.55
C SER A 85 10.28 2.68 0.78
N GLN A 86 9.14 2.97 0.16
CA GLN A 86 8.43 4.24 0.37
C GLN A 86 7.88 4.32 1.80
N LEU A 87 7.23 3.27 2.30
CA LEU A 87 6.73 3.25 3.68
C LEU A 87 7.86 3.48 4.70
N ILE A 88 8.94 2.71 4.61
CA ILE A 88 10.07 2.80 5.55
C ILE A 88 10.77 4.15 5.42
N ILE A 89 11.10 4.60 4.20
CA ILE A 89 11.84 5.84 3.96
C ILE A 89 11.01 7.05 4.35
N LEU A 90 9.72 7.12 4.00
CA LEU A 90 8.86 8.25 4.35
C LEU A 90 8.65 8.32 5.86
N THR A 91 8.27 7.21 6.49
CA THR A 91 7.98 7.22 7.93
C THR A 91 9.24 7.44 8.76
N SER A 92 10.30 6.65 8.55
CA SER A 92 11.56 6.83 9.29
C SER A 92 12.26 8.12 8.91
N GLY A 93 12.22 8.51 7.64
CA GLY A 93 12.87 9.70 7.09
C GLY A 93 12.40 10.99 7.74
N LEU A 94 11.09 11.11 8.03
CA LEU A 94 10.53 12.25 8.76
C LEU A 94 11.05 12.37 10.19
N PHE A 95 11.48 11.28 10.82
CA PHE A 95 12.01 11.31 12.18
C PHE A 95 13.54 11.47 12.25
N ILE A 96 14.27 11.36 11.12
CA ILE A 96 15.73 11.58 11.09
C ILE A 96 16.10 13.01 11.52
N PRO A 97 15.55 14.09 10.91
CA PRO A 97 15.83 15.45 11.35
C PRO A 97 15.38 15.72 12.79
N PHE A 98 14.29 15.08 13.23
CA PHE A 98 13.82 15.17 14.62
C PHE A 98 14.87 14.66 15.61
N GLY A 99 15.40 13.47 15.42
CA GLY A 99 16.46 12.90 16.25
C GLY A 99 17.74 13.74 16.22
N PHE A 100 18.13 14.21 15.04
CA PHE A 100 19.28 15.07 14.84
C PHE A 100 19.16 16.40 15.62
N LEU A 101 18.06 17.12 15.47
CA LEU A 101 17.80 18.39 16.12
C LEU A 101 17.70 18.26 17.64
N LEU A 102 16.98 17.25 18.13
CA LEU A 102 16.88 17.01 19.58
C LEU A 102 18.24 16.70 20.21
N THR A 103 19.09 15.93 19.52
CA THR A 103 20.44 15.61 19.98
C THR A 103 21.32 16.87 20.05
N LEU A 104 21.19 17.79 19.10
CA LEU A 104 21.87 19.09 19.15
C LEU A 104 21.39 19.99 20.30
N VAL A 105 20.08 19.99 20.56
CA VAL A 105 19.47 20.86 21.58
C VAL A 105 19.75 20.33 22.97
N ILE A 106 19.63 19.03 23.18
CA ILE A 106 19.78 18.37 24.48
C ILE A 106 21.26 18.09 24.75
N ARG A 107 21.92 18.98 25.49
CA ARG A 107 23.34 18.85 25.83
C ARG A 107 23.63 17.87 26.97
N ARG A 108 22.60 17.52 27.77
CA ARG A 108 22.77 16.58 28.89
C ARG A 108 22.78 15.16 28.34
N ARG A 109 23.96 14.53 28.36
CA ARG A 109 24.17 13.18 27.83
C ARG A 109 23.19 12.14 28.35
N ARG A 110 22.88 12.15 29.63
CA ARG A 110 21.89 11.22 30.21
C ARG A 110 20.51 11.35 29.56
N LEU A 111 20.11 12.54 29.14
CA LEU A 111 18.83 12.78 28.47
C LEU A 111 18.86 12.39 27.00
N GLN A 112 20.02 12.40 26.34
CA GLN A 112 20.15 11.98 24.93
C GLN A 112 19.77 10.51 24.75
N TYR A 113 20.07 9.64 25.71
CA TYR A 113 19.65 8.23 25.65
C TYR A 113 18.13 8.04 25.68
N PHE A 114 17.36 9.01 26.15
CA PHE A 114 15.90 8.96 26.18
C PHE A 114 15.24 9.55 24.94
N ILE A 115 16.02 10.12 24.01
CA ILE A 115 15.47 10.74 22.78
C ILE A 115 14.66 9.73 21.94
N PRO A 116 15.10 8.51 21.69
CA PRO A 116 14.32 7.51 20.96
C PRO A 116 13.02 7.13 21.67
N LEU A 117 13.07 6.97 23.01
CA LEU A 117 11.87 6.71 23.81
C LEU A 117 10.90 7.89 23.76
N PHE A 118 11.41 9.13 23.82
CA PHE A 118 10.58 10.32 23.67
C PHE A 118 9.92 10.37 22.29
N SER A 119 10.65 10.01 21.24
CA SER A 119 10.11 9.90 19.88
C SER A 119 8.98 8.88 19.79
N LEU A 120 9.17 7.70 20.39
CA LEU A 120 8.16 6.65 20.44
C LEU A 120 6.88 7.14 21.12
N VAL A 121 7.02 7.74 22.32
CA VAL A 121 5.88 8.28 23.07
C VAL A 121 5.18 9.40 22.32
N TYR A 122 5.95 10.28 21.67
CA TYR A 122 5.42 11.36 20.86
C TYR A 122 4.62 10.84 19.66
N ALA A 123 5.15 9.88 18.91
CA ALA A 123 4.47 9.28 17.77
C ALA A 123 3.22 8.49 18.20
N LEU A 124 3.29 7.72 19.31
CA LEU A 124 2.12 7.04 19.89
C LEU A 124 1.02 8.04 20.30
N ALA A 125 1.41 9.18 20.87
CA ALA A 125 0.44 10.21 21.24
C ALA A 125 -0.25 10.82 20.00
N LEU A 126 0.48 11.04 18.91
CA LEU A 126 -0.10 11.54 17.67
C LEU A 126 -1.06 10.53 17.03
N GLU A 127 -0.66 9.26 16.92
CA GLU A 127 -1.53 8.17 16.43
C GLU A 127 -2.79 8.03 17.30
N GLY A 128 -2.64 8.08 18.63
CA GLY A 128 -3.77 8.06 19.55
C GLY A 128 -4.72 9.27 19.41
N LEU A 129 -4.18 10.45 19.16
CA LEU A 129 -4.99 11.63 18.88
C LEU A 129 -5.72 11.52 17.53
N GLN A 130 -5.08 10.97 16.49
CA GLN A 130 -5.74 10.71 15.20
C GLN A 130 -6.95 9.79 15.37
N LEU A 131 -6.77 8.69 16.10
CA LEU A 131 -7.86 7.76 16.40
C LEU A 131 -8.99 8.43 17.20
N LEU A 132 -8.66 9.21 18.25
CA LEU A 132 -9.63 9.91 19.10
C LEU A 132 -10.46 10.94 18.32
N PHE A 133 -9.85 11.64 17.37
CA PHE A 133 -10.53 12.65 16.56
C PHE A 133 -11.14 12.11 15.27
N GLY A 134 -11.02 10.80 14.99
CA GLY A 134 -11.55 10.18 13.77
C GLY A 134 -10.83 10.58 12.48
N TYR A 135 -9.57 11.00 12.59
CA TYR A 135 -8.75 11.42 11.45
C TYR A 135 -7.92 10.28 10.83
N GLY A 136 -8.05 9.06 11.31
CA GLY A 136 -7.34 7.93 10.74
C GLY A 136 -7.25 6.70 11.64
N SER A 137 -6.58 5.66 11.16
CA SER A 137 -6.31 4.42 11.89
C SER A 137 -5.08 4.56 12.77
N PHE A 138 -5.10 3.91 13.95
CA PHE A 138 -3.92 3.76 14.80
C PHE A 138 -3.05 2.63 14.27
N ASP A 139 -1.77 2.90 14.04
CA ASP A 139 -0.81 1.93 13.53
C ASP A 139 0.47 1.91 14.37
N ILE A 140 0.73 0.80 15.07
CA ILE A 140 1.91 0.63 15.95
C ILE A 140 3.24 0.65 15.19
N ASP A 141 3.25 0.33 13.89
CA ASP A 141 4.48 0.28 13.09
C ASP A 141 5.06 1.67 12.83
N ARG A 142 4.19 2.69 12.68
CA ARG A 142 4.65 4.08 12.46
C ARG A 142 5.47 4.63 13.62
N PRO A 143 5.04 4.54 14.91
CA PRO A 143 5.88 4.86 16.06
C PRO A 143 7.19 4.09 16.14
N ILE A 144 7.19 2.80 15.80
CA ILE A 144 8.41 1.97 15.77
C ILE A 144 9.39 2.49 14.70
N LEU A 145 8.92 2.71 13.47
CA LEU A 145 9.72 3.27 12.39
C LEU A 145 10.22 4.68 12.71
N GLY A 146 9.38 5.52 13.35
CA GLY A 146 9.76 6.85 13.82
C GLY A 146 10.88 6.80 14.87
N MET A 147 10.82 5.86 15.80
CA MET A 147 11.89 5.64 16.78
C MET A 147 13.21 5.24 16.09
N LEU A 148 13.16 4.36 15.08
CA LEU A 148 14.35 3.95 14.30
C LEU A 148 14.95 5.13 13.53
N GLY A 149 14.11 5.97 12.89
CA GLY A 149 14.55 7.20 12.24
C GLY A 149 15.21 8.17 13.22
N THR A 150 14.65 8.31 14.42
CA THR A 150 15.21 9.15 15.48
C THR A 150 16.56 8.63 15.99
N LEU A 151 16.72 7.32 16.15
CA LEU A 151 18.01 6.68 16.50
C LEU A 151 19.06 7.00 15.44
N PHE A 152 18.74 6.80 14.17
CA PHE A 152 19.63 7.12 13.07
C PHE A 152 20.04 8.60 13.08
N GLY A 153 19.07 9.52 13.19
CA GLY A 153 19.34 10.97 13.21
C GLY A 153 20.17 11.41 14.40
N GLY A 154 19.92 10.85 15.58
CA GLY A 154 20.69 11.11 16.79
C GLY A 154 22.14 10.63 16.70
N GLY A 155 22.34 9.39 16.21
CA GLY A 155 23.67 8.82 15.96
C GLY A 155 24.45 9.63 14.92
N LEU A 156 23.80 10.02 13.81
CA LEU A 156 24.40 10.87 12.79
C LEU A 156 24.84 12.23 13.36
N CYS A 157 23.99 12.86 14.16
CA CYS A 157 24.32 14.11 14.84
C CYS A 157 25.56 13.95 15.74
N ALA A 158 25.63 12.87 16.50
CA ALA A 158 26.73 12.61 17.42
C ALA A 158 28.05 12.28 16.70
N MET A 159 28.00 11.68 15.50
CA MET A 159 29.18 11.48 14.66
C MET A 159 29.69 12.78 14.08
N ILE A 160 28.79 13.68 13.63
CA ILE A 160 29.17 14.98 13.03
C ILE A 160 29.64 15.95 14.13
N PHE A 161 29.02 15.95 15.29
CA PHE A 161 29.31 16.84 16.41
C PHE A 161 29.75 16.09 17.68
N PRO A 162 30.85 15.34 17.67
CA PRO A 162 31.24 14.48 18.81
C PRO A 162 31.51 15.26 20.09
N THR A 163 31.94 16.51 20.00
CA THR A 163 32.17 17.37 21.17
C THR A 163 30.88 17.72 21.93
N HIS A 164 29.72 17.73 21.27
CA HIS A 164 28.44 17.97 21.89
C HIS A 164 27.85 16.70 22.54
N CYS A 165 28.25 15.52 22.05
CA CYS A 165 27.67 14.23 22.40
C CYS A 165 28.58 13.35 23.29
N GLY A 166 29.54 13.94 24.00
CA GLY A 166 30.37 13.22 24.98
C GLY A 166 31.76 12.80 24.52
N GLY A 167 32.22 13.35 23.38
CA GLY A 167 33.57 13.18 22.86
C GLY A 167 33.83 11.85 22.16
N ARG A 168 35.05 11.67 21.64
CA ARG A 168 35.46 10.51 20.82
C ARG A 168 35.31 9.15 21.56
N ARG A 169 35.27 9.12 22.88
CA ARG A 169 35.17 7.88 23.65
C ARG A 169 33.87 7.09 23.41
N ASN A 170 32.83 7.75 22.90
CA ASN A 170 31.52 7.13 22.65
C ASN A 170 31.19 6.97 21.17
N ILE A 171 32.12 7.23 20.30
CA ILE A 171 31.87 7.16 18.84
C ILE A 171 31.36 5.77 18.44
N VAL A 172 31.88 4.73 19.09
CA VAL A 172 31.43 3.35 18.82
C VAL A 172 29.94 3.20 19.12
N TRP A 173 29.45 3.74 20.25
CA TRP A 173 28.02 3.67 20.60
C TRP A 173 27.16 4.41 19.59
N HIS A 174 27.60 5.59 19.14
CA HIS A 174 26.88 6.36 18.13
C HIS A 174 26.92 5.71 16.74
N CYS A 175 27.99 5.00 16.41
CA CYS A 175 28.03 4.15 15.22
C CYS A 175 27.00 3.02 15.32
N VAL A 176 26.85 2.40 16.49
CA VAL A 176 25.82 1.36 16.72
C VAL A 176 24.42 1.96 16.60
N GLU A 177 24.14 3.12 17.20
CA GLU A 177 22.86 3.82 17.09
C GLU A 177 22.47 4.10 15.63
N THR A 178 23.45 4.43 14.77
CA THR A 178 23.23 4.66 13.36
C THR A 178 23.13 3.36 12.56
N ALA A 179 23.95 2.35 12.90
CA ALA A 179 24.01 1.10 12.15
C ALA A 179 22.80 0.20 12.39
N VAL A 180 22.21 0.20 13.60
CA VAL A 180 21.09 -0.68 13.95
C VAL A 180 19.86 -0.44 13.05
N PRO A 181 19.33 0.78 12.88
CA PRO A 181 18.22 1.02 11.95
C PRO A 181 18.52 0.59 10.51
N VAL A 182 19.73 0.89 10.03
CA VAL A 182 20.16 0.49 8.68
C VAL A 182 20.21 -1.03 8.55
N ALA A 183 20.79 -1.71 9.53
CA ALA A 183 20.90 -3.17 9.52
C ALA A 183 19.51 -3.86 9.59
N LEU A 184 18.58 -3.33 10.41
CA LEU A 184 17.22 -3.85 10.48
C LEU A 184 16.47 -3.65 9.16
N THR A 185 16.56 -2.44 8.57
CA THR A 185 15.94 -2.16 7.27
C THR A 185 16.54 -3.04 6.17
N ALA A 186 17.86 -3.18 6.13
CA ALA A 186 18.53 -4.04 5.17
C ALA A 186 18.14 -5.51 5.36
N ALA A 187 18.05 -6.00 6.60
CA ALA A 187 17.63 -7.37 6.90
C ALA A 187 16.18 -7.63 6.42
N LEU A 188 15.26 -6.69 6.62
CA LEU A 188 13.90 -6.79 6.11
C LEU A 188 13.87 -6.85 4.58
N LEU A 189 14.58 -5.95 3.91
CA LEU A 189 14.64 -5.92 2.44
C LEU A 189 15.30 -7.19 1.87
N ILE A 190 16.37 -7.66 2.47
CA ILE A 190 17.06 -8.90 2.06
C ILE A 190 16.13 -10.10 2.28
N SER A 191 15.46 -10.19 3.43
CA SER A 191 14.53 -11.29 3.72
C SER A 191 13.39 -11.35 2.73
N TYR A 192 12.84 -10.18 2.36
CA TYR A 192 11.81 -10.08 1.33
C TYR A 192 12.34 -10.47 -0.06
N SER A 193 13.52 -9.96 -0.44
CA SER A 193 14.13 -10.27 -1.74
C SER A 193 14.49 -11.74 -1.89
N ALA A 194 14.89 -12.40 -0.80
CA ALA A 194 15.27 -13.81 -0.78
C ALA A 194 14.07 -14.78 -0.86
N ARG A 195 12.84 -14.30 -0.64
CA ARG A 195 11.64 -15.15 -0.82
C ARG A 195 11.48 -15.47 -2.31
N PRO A 196 11.12 -16.70 -2.67
CA PRO A 196 10.85 -17.06 -4.08
C PRO A 196 9.65 -16.30 -4.62
N TYR A 197 8.62 -16.09 -3.80
CA TYR A 197 7.37 -15.42 -4.15
C TYR A 197 7.12 -14.19 -3.27
N GLY A 198 6.29 -13.27 -3.75
CA GLY A 198 5.79 -12.14 -2.99
C GLY A 198 4.78 -12.55 -1.92
N TYR A 199 4.16 -11.57 -1.26
CA TYR A 199 3.04 -11.81 -0.36
C TYR A 199 1.72 -11.70 -1.12
N LEU A 200 0.81 -12.62 -0.88
CA LEU A 200 -0.59 -12.51 -1.28
C LEU A 200 -1.36 -11.62 -0.30
N PRO A 201 -2.43 -10.94 -0.74
CA PRO A 201 -3.27 -10.14 0.16
C PRO A 201 -3.77 -10.92 1.39
N CYS A 202 -4.06 -12.22 1.23
CA CYS A 202 -4.50 -13.09 2.32
C CYS A 202 -3.39 -13.42 3.35
N GLU A 203 -2.12 -13.25 3.01
CA GLU A 203 -0.98 -13.51 3.92
C GLU A 203 -0.69 -12.30 4.84
N THR A 204 -1.27 -11.13 4.59
CA THR A 204 -0.95 -9.88 5.30
C THR A 204 -2.08 -9.37 6.19
N GLY A 205 -3.23 -10.04 6.19
CA GLY A 205 -4.34 -9.74 7.09
C GLY A 205 -3.95 -9.88 8.56
N SER A 206 -4.72 -9.26 9.46
CA SER A 206 -4.63 -9.59 10.88
C SER A 206 -5.04 -11.02 11.07
N PRO A 207 -4.25 -11.84 11.77
CA PRO A 207 -4.69 -13.16 12.10
C PRO A 207 -5.97 -13.10 12.96
N TYR A 208 -6.94 -13.93 12.65
CA TYR A 208 -8.11 -14.10 13.50
C TYR A 208 -7.71 -14.83 14.78
N GLU A 209 -8.32 -14.49 15.90
CA GLU A 209 -8.11 -15.21 17.14
C GLU A 209 -8.91 -16.53 17.13
N VAL A 210 -8.27 -17.61 16.67
CA VAL A 210 -8.86 -18.94 16.60
C VAL A 210 -8.53 -19.69 17.89
N LYS A 211 -9.42 -19.63 18.87
CA LYS A 211 -9.27 -20.30 20.15
C LYS A 211 -9.55 -21.79 20.01
N ARG A 212 -8.49 -22.62 19.88
CA ARG A 212 -8.59 -24.10 19.90
C ARG A 212 -9.79 -24.63 19.10
N ALA A 213 -10.15 -23.95 18.02
CA ALA A 213 -11.34 -24.21 17.25
C ALA A 213 -11.30 -25.65 16.72
N ALA A 214 -12.42 -26.29 16.74
CA ALA A 214 -12.67 -27.46 15.94
C ALA A 214 -12.64 -27.07 14.46
N VAL A 215 -11.50 -27.27 13.81
CA VAL A 215 -11.37 -27.03 12.36
C VAL A 215 -11.50 -28.37 11.66
N ASP A 216 -12.60 -28.51 10.92
CA ASP A 216 -12.90 -29.70 10.12
C ASP A 216 -12.77 -29.38 8.63
N CYS A 217 -11.76 -29.97 8.01
CA CYS A 217 -11.49 -29.89 6.57
C CYS A 217 -11.69 -31.25 5.88
N SER A 218 -12.34 -32.23 6.51
CA SER A 218 -12.51 -33.59 5.97
C SER A 218 -13.28 -33.60 4.64
N MET A 219 -14.28 -32.72 4.51
CA MET A 219 -15.11 -32.66 3.30
C MET A 219 -14.35 -32.16 2.07
N ILE A 220 -13.33 -31.35 2.24
CA ILE A 220 -12.56 -30.80 1.13
C ILE A 220 -11.30 -31.60 0.79
N ALA A 221 -10.97 -32.64 1.58
CA ALA A 221 -9.71 -33.38 1.43
C ALA A 221 -9.52 -33.98 0.03
N ASP A 222 -10.57 -34.55 -0.53
CA ASP A 222 -10.55 -35.15 -1.87
C ASP A 222 -10.74 -34.13 -3.00
N MET A 223 -11.08 -32.90 -2.67
CA MET A 223 -11.27 -31.80 -3.64
C MET A 223 -9.98 -31.01 -3.87
N LEU A 224 -8.98 -31.15 -2.99
CA LEU A 224 -7.73 -30.42 -3.08
C LEU A 224 -6.82 -31.06 -4.14
N PRO A 225 -6.39 -30.32 -5.17
CA PRO A 225 -5.44 -30.82 -6.15
C PRO A 225 -4.06 -31.02 -5.51
N SER A 226 -3.30 -31.98 -6.00
CA SER A 226 -1.95 -32.25 -5.50
C SER A 226 -0.91 -31.24 -5.99
N LYS A 227 -1.19 -30.59 -7.11
CA LYS A 227 -0.35 -29.57 -7.74
C LYS A 227 -1.22 -28.52 -8.43
N LEU A 228 -0.73 -27.31 -8.48
CA LEU A 228 -1.32 -26.19 -9.22
C LEU A 228 -0.24 -25.44 -9.98
N GLU A 229 -0.63 -24.93 -11.13
CA GLU A 229 0.25 -24.14 -11.98
C GLU A 229 0.46 -22.74 -11.40
N LEU A 230 1.66 -22.21 -11.58
CA LEU A 230 2.06 -20.87 -11.18
C LEU A 230 2.31 -20.04 -12.43
N TYR A 231 1.91 -18.78 -12.41
CA TYR A 231 2.11 -17.86 -13.52
C TYR A 231 2.89 -16.62 -13.07
N SER A 232 3.55 -15.97 -14.01
CA SER A 232 3.98 -14.58 -13.89
C SER A 232 3.16 -13.71 -14.83
N LEU A 233 2.95 -12.46 -14.45
CA LEU A 233 2.38 -11.48 -15.35
C LEU A 233 3.44 -11.09 -16.40
N ALA A 234 3.07 -11.05 -17.67
CA ALA A 234 3.95 -10.50 -18.69
C ALA A 234 4.19 -9.03 -18.40
N ALA A 235 5.45 -8.60 -18.48
CA ALA A 235 5.77 -7.20 -18.28
C ALA A 235 5.05 -6.30 -19.30
N PRO A 236 4.43 -5.20 -18.86
CA PRO A 236 3.75 -4.29 -19.78
C PRO A 236 4.73 -3.72 -20.82
N SER A 237 4.33 -3.75 -22.09
CA SER A 237 5.11 -3.17 -23.18
C SER A 237 4.87 -1.67 -23.25
N GLY A 238 5.94 -0.87 -23.14
CA GLY A 238 5.88 0.58 -23.34
C GLY A 238 5.75 1.42 -22.07
N SER A 239 5.74 2.74 -22.24
CA SER A 239 5.52 3.66 -21.14
C SER A 239 4.03 3.97 -20.98
N THR A 240 3.59 4.19 -19.75
CA THR A 240 2.20 4.60 -19.41
C THR A 240 1.79 5.89 -20.12
N ASP A 241 2.73 6.81 -20.33
CA ASP A 241 2.48 8.06 -21.07
C ASP A 241 2.16 7.82 -22.55
N ALA A 242 2.87 6.90 -23.21
CA ALA A 242 2.59 6.52 -24.60
C ALA A 242 1.24 5.80 -24.73
N ALA A 243 0.97 4.85 -23.83
CA ALA A 243 -0.31 4.16 -23.78
C ALA A 243 -1.50 5.12 -23.59
N ALA A 244 -1.32 6.15 -22.74
CA ALA A 244 -2.34 7.18 -22.56
C ALA A 244 -2.56 8.03 -23.82
N ASP A 245 -1.48 8.43 -24.52
CA ASP A 245 -1.59 9.15 -25.79
C ASP A 245 -2.33 8.33 -26.84
N ASP A 246 -2.07 7.02 -26.92
CA ASP A 246 -2.71 6.10 -27.86
C ASP A 246 -4.21 5.94 -27.56
N VAL A 247 -4.61 5.74 -26.30
CA VAL A 247 -6.01 5.62 -25.89
C VAL A 247 -6.79 6.89 -26.19
N PHE A 248 -6.28 8.06 -25.81
CA PHE A 248 -6.95 9.33 -26.11
C PHE A 248 -7.08 9.57 -27.62
N SER A 249 -6.02 9.30 -28.39
CA SER A 249 -6.02 9.46 -29.85
C SER A 249 -7.02 8.52 -30.53
N ALA A 250 -7.09 7.26 -30.11
CA ALA A 250 -8.02 6.27 -30.66
C ALA A 250 -9.50 6.63 -30.39
N LEU A 251 -9.76 7.34 -29.31
CA LEU A 251 -11.08 7.84 -28.92
C LEU A 251 -11.40 9.25 -29.45
N GLY A 252 -10.49 9.82 -30.26
CA GLY A 252 -10.68 11.15 -30.86
C GLY A 252 -10.41 12.33 -29.91
N PHE A 253 -9.78 12.07 -28.76
CA PHE A 253 -9.41 13.09 -27.78
C PHE A 253 -7.94 13.49 -27.88
N THR A 254 -7.63 14.68 -27.38
CA THR A 254 -6.24 15.14 -27.17
C THR A 254 -5.93 15.15 -25.69
N ARG A 255 -4.84 14.50 -25.27
CA ARG A 255 -4.42 14.50 -23.89
C ARG A 255 -3.96 15.89 -23.43
N ASP A 256 -4.40 16.34 -22.27
CA ASP A 256 -3.89 17.53 -21.60
C ASP A 256 -2.52 17.22 -20.98
N ARG A 257 -1.43 17.59 -21.65
CA ARG A 257 -0.05 17.35 -21.17
C ARG A 257 0.32 18.16 -19.93
N SER A 258 -0.47 19.19 -19.60
CA SER A 258 -0.27 19.96 -18.36
C SER A 258 -0.90 19.28 -17.14
N TYR A 259 -1.81 18.33 -17.34
CA TYR A 259 -2.49 17.58 -16.30
C TYR A 259 -1.98 16.15 -16.23
N LYS A 260 -1.26 15.85 -15.16
CA LYS A 260 -0.85 14.51 -14.78
C LYS A 260 -0.87 14.45 -13.27
N SER A 261 -1.73 13.64 -12.70
CA SER A 261 -1.78 13.39 -11.26
C SER A 261 -1.33 11.97 -10.98
N ALA A 262 -0.46 11.79 -9.98
CA ALA A 262 0.01 10.50 -9.55
C ALA A 262 -0.58 10.20 -8.17
N TYR A 263 -1.23 9.06 -8.06
CA TYR A 263 -1.81 8.52 -6.82
C TYR A 263 -1.20 7.13 -6.62
N ASP A 264 -0.23 7.02 -5.72
CA ASP A 264 0.48 5.77 -5.42
C ASP A 264 0.91 4.98 -6.68
N SER A 265 0.18 3.95 -7.07
CA SER A 265 0.44 3.10 -8.24
C SER A 265 -0.33 3.51 -9.50
N VAL A 266 -1.11 4.60 -9.45
CA VAL A 266 -2.03 5.00 -10.51
C VAL A 266 -1.67 6.35 -11.07
N LEU A 267 -1.65 6.48 -12.40
CA LEU A 267 -1.49 7.74 -13.10
C LEU A 267 -2.83 8.16 -13.70
N LEU A 268 -3.28 9.35 -13.33
CA LEU A 268 -4.50 9.94 -13.88
C LEU A 268 -4.14 10.95 -14.97
N TYR A 269 -4.74 10.77 -16.11
CA TYR A 269 -4.68 11.66 -17.26
C TYR A 269 -6.06 12.22 -17.60
N ARG A 270 -6.09 13.37 -18.26
CA ARG A 270 -7.31 14.04 -18.66
C ARG A 270 -7.21 14.51 -20.11
N SER A 271 -8.34 14.58 -20.83
CA SER A 271 -8.42 15.24 -22.13
C SER A 271 -8.37 16.78 -22.00
N THR A 272 -7.95 17.48 -23.05
CA THR A 272 -7.83 18.96 -23.06
C THR A 272 -9.14 19.68 -22.79
N ASP A 273 -10.26 19.09 -23.21
CA ASP A 273 -11.63 19.59 -23.01
C ASP A 273 -12.24 19.11 -21.66
N ALA A 274 -11.49 18.35 -20.87
CA ALA A 274 -11.93 17.76 -19.60
C ALA A 274 -13.16 16.83 -19.72
N GLN A 275 -13.44 16.30 -20.91
CA GLN A 275 -14.57 15.41 -21.16
C GLN A 275 -14.23 13.94 -20.86
N ALA A 276 -12.94 13.57 -20.87
CA ALA A 276 -12.48 12.21 -20.64
C ALA A 276 -11.39 12.15 -19.58
N LEU A 277 -11.43 11.08 -18.76
CA LEU A 277 -10.42 10.69 -17.79
C LEU A 277 -9.89 9.30 -18.11
N LEU A 278 -8.60 9.10 -17.90
CA LEU A 278 -7.92 7.82 -18.04
C LEU A 278 -7.05 7.56 -16.82
N TRP A 279 -7.34 6.47 -16.14
CA TRP A 279 -6.56 5.94 -15.03
C TRP A 279 -5.69 4.80 -15.55
N CYS A 280 -4.37 4.94 -15.49
CA CYS A 280 -3.42 3.90 -15.89
C CYS A 280 -2.73 3.34 -14.67
N TYR A 281 -2.73 2.02 -14.53
CA TYR A 281 -2.11 1.30 -13.45
C TYR A 281 -0.72 0.79 -13.86
N ASN A 282 0.12 0.47 -12.88
CA ASN A 282 1.50 0.03 -13.14
C ASN A 282 1.58 -1.36 -13.80
N ASP A 283 0.53 -2.15 -13.69
CA ASP A 283 0.39 -3.48 -14.30
C ASP A 283 -0.12 -3.46 -15.75
N ALA A 284 -0.16 -2.27 -16.36
CA ALA A 284 -0.69 -2.00 -17.67
C ALA A 284 -2.21 -2.13 -17.82
N THR A 285 -2.95 -2.31 -16.77
CA THR A 285 -4.40 -2.14 -16.78
C THR A 285 -4.77 -0.67 -16.84
N PHE A 286 -5.96 -0.36 -17.28
CA PHE A 286 -6.44 1.01 -17.31
C PHE A 286 -7.95 1.10 -17.23
N ASN A 287 -8.42 2.21 -16.70
CA ASN A 287 -9.83 2.57 -16.66
C ASN A 287 -10.05 3.90 -17.40
N PHE A 288 -10.99 3.92 -18.30
CA PHE A 288 -11.37 5.09 -19.08
C PHE A 288 -12.81 5.48 -18.75
N THR A 289 -13.05 6.77 -18.52
CA THR A 289 -14.38 7.32 -18.27
C THR A 289 -14.60 8.55 -19.15
N LEU A 290 -15.73 8.57 -19.88
CA LEU A 290 -16.18 9.68 -20.68
C LEU A 290 -17.37 10.37 -20.01
N TYR A 291 -17.28 11.68 -19.79
CA TYR A 291 -18.34 12.45 -19.15
C TYR A 291 -19.33 13.08 -20.14
N SER A 292 -18.89 13.42 -21.35
CA SER A 292 -19.75 13.90 -22.41
C SER A 292 -18.99 13.93 -23.73
N GLY A 293 -19.71 13.82 -24.84
CA GLY A 293 -19.15 13.86 -26.20
C GLY A 293 -18.64 12.48 -26.66
N GLY A 294 -18.52 12.26 -27.90
CA GLY A 294 -18.11 11.01 -28.55
C GLY A 294 -18.98 10.81 -29.77
N GLU A 295 -18.45 10.25 -30.86
CA GLU A 295 -19.21 9.97 -32.05
C GLU A 295 -20.15 8.78 -31.85
N SER A 296 -21.41 8.90 -32.28
CA SER A 296 -22.35 7.79 -32.24
C SER A 296 -22.07 6.87 -33.43
N GLY A 297 -21.59 5.67 -33.14
CA GLY A 297 -21.51 4.59 -34.12
C GLY A 297 -22.58 3.55 -33.79
N GLY A 298 -23.52 3.31 -34.69
CA GLY A 298 -24.54 2.27 -34.54
C GLY A 298 -24.00 0.84 -34.70
N SER A 299 -22.81 0.57 -34.21
CA SER A 299 -22.13 -0.73 -34.26
C SER A 299 -22.42 -1.57 -33.01
N ASP A 300 -22.31 -2.87 -33.13
CA ASP A 300 -22.32 -3.79 -32.00
C ASP A 300 -21.34 -3.31 -30.92
N PRO A 301 -21.76 -3.17 -29.66
CA PRO A 301 -20.90 -2.72 -28.55
C PRO A 301 -19.60 -3.50 -28.41
N PHE A 302 -19.64 -4.81 -28.63
CA PHE A 302 -18.43 -5.64 -28.61
C PHE A 302 -17.49 -5.30 -29.78
N GLU A 303 -18.01 -5.10 -30.99
CA GLU A 303 -17.19 -4.76 -32.15
C GLU A 303 -16.50 -3.40 -31.98
N LEU A 304 -17.16 -2.44 -31.31
CA LEU A 304 -16.60 -1.14 -30.99
C LEU A 304 -15.36 -1.29 -30.07
N VAL A 305 -15.46 -2.08 -29.00
CA VAL A 305 -14.35 -2.30 -28.06
C VAL A 305 -13.23 -3.13 -28.71
N TYR A 306 -13.54 -4.14 -29.51
CA TYR A 306 -12.53 -4.90 -30.26
C TYR A 306 -11.71 -3.98 -31.19
N LYS A 307 -12.35 -3.11 -31.95
CA LYS A 307 -11.69 -2.16 -32.85
C LYS A 307 -10.84 -1.13 -32.07
N LEU A 308 -11.38 -0.61 -30.96
CA LEU A 308 -10.65 0.33 -30.12
C LEU A 308 -9.37 -0.29 -29.56
N LEU A 309 -9.47 -1.45 -28.94
CA LEU A 309 -8.32 -2.13 -28.31
C LEU A 309 -7.28 -2.58 -29.35
N ASP A 310 -7.71 -3.02 -30.52
CA ASP A 310 -6.81 -3.32 -31.63
C ASP A 310 -6.07 -2.05 -32.12
N SER A 311 -6.74 -0.92 -32.20
CA SER A 311 -6.14 0.35 -32.65
C SER A 311 -5.07 0.90 -31.70
N ILE A 312 -5.12 0.55 -30.41
CA ILE A 312 -4.12 0.92 -29.40
C ILE A 312 -3.07 -0.17 -29.17
N GLY A 313 -3.01 -1.17 -30.08
CA GLY A 313 -2.03 -2.26 -30.00
C GLY A 313 -2.29 -3.27 -28.89
N ARG A 314 -3.55 -3.41 -28.45
CA ARG A 314 -4.00 -4.38 -27.44
C ARG A 314 -5.11 -5.27 -28.00
N PRO A 315 -4.83 -6.06 -29.04
CA PRO A 315 -5.84 -6.93 -29.63
C PRO A 315 -6.37 -7.93 -28.61
N LEU A 316 -7.67 -8.10 -28.58
CA LEU A 316 -8.30 -9.08 -27.70
C LEU A 316 -8.15 -10.48 -28.26
N PRO A 317 -7.86 -11.50 -27.42
CA PRO A 317 -7.77 -12.88 -27.85
C PRO A 317 -9.11 -13.41 -28.36
N ALA A 318 -9.06 -14.40 -29.25
CA ALA A 318 -10.24 -15.13 -29.66
C ALA A 318 -10.74 -16.05 -28.53
N GLY A 319 -12.06 -16.14 -28.39
CA GLY A 319 -12.66 -17.09 -27.44
C GLY A 319 -13.04 -16.48 -26.08
N LEU A 320 -12.99 -15.16 -25.93
CA LEU A 320 -13.51 -14.49 -24.73
C LEU A 320 -15.01 -14.79 -24.53
N THR A 321 -15.38 -15.05 -23.29
CA THR A 321 -16.79 -15.15 -22.89
C THR A 321 -17.42 -13.77 -22.89
N ARG A 322 -18.59 -13.66 -23.55
CA ARG A 322 -19.35 -12.39 -23.66
C ARG A 322 -20.55 -12.45 -22.73
N GLU A 323 -20.69 -11.44 -21.90
CA GLU A 323 -21.81 -11.27 -20.99
C GLU A 323 -22.42 -9.87 -21.16
N ILE A 324 -23.75 -9.79 -20.99
CA ILE A 324 -24.50 -8.54 -20.96
C ILE A 324 -25.20 -8.49 -19.61
N ALA A 325 -24.85 -7.51 -18.80
CA ALA A 325 -25.51 -7.26 -17.54
C ALA A 325 -26.84 -6.52 -17.72
N ASP A 326 -27.75 -6.62 -16.74
CA ASP A 326 -29.12 -6.10 -16.83
C ASP A 326 -29.20 -4.57 -16.98
N ASP A 327 -28.14 -3.84 -16.67
CA ASP A 327 -28.07 -2.37 -16.66
C ASP A 327 -27.40 -1.75 -17.92
N GLY A 328 -27.14 -2.57 -18.95
CA GLY A 328 -26.47 -2.12 -20.18
C GLY A 328 -24.95 -2.10 -20.10
N GLU A 329 -24.37 -2.71 -19.08
CA GLU A 329 -22.96 -3.01 -19.01
C GLU A 329 -22.63 -4.30 -19.77
N TYR A 330 -21.47 -4.30 -20.40
CA TYR A 330 -20.95 -5.42 -21.18
C TYR A 330 -19.65 -5.91 -20.55
N ARG A 331 -19.47 -7.22 -20.58
CA ARG A 331 -18.25 -7.86 -20.07
C ARG A 331 -17.68 -8.87 -21.05
N LEU A 332 -16.36 -8.83 -21.19
CA LEU A 332 -15.57 -9.86 -21.85
C LEU A 332 -14.67 -10.51 -20.79
N THR A 333 -14.71 -11.83 -20.66
CA THR A 333 -13.95 -12.53 -19.62
C THR A 333 -13.04 -13.59 -20.25
N ALA A 334 -11.81 -13.65 -19.75
CA ALA A 334 -10.87 -14.75 -19.95
C ALA A 334 -10.63 -15.44 -18.60
N ASP A 335 -10.83 -16.74 -18.55
CA ASP A 335 -10.47 -17.59 -17.42
C ASP A 335 -9.39 -18.58 -17.89
N PHE A 336 -8.13 -18.20 -17.71
CA PHE A 336 -6.96 -18.92 -18.24
C PHE A 336 -7.14 -19.35 -19.71
N LEU A 337 -7.61 -18.40 -20.54
CA LEU A 337 -7.89 -18.62 -21.94
C LEU A 337 -6.60 -18.77 -22.73
N HIS A 338 -6.40 -19.94 -23.34
CA HIS A 338 -5.29 -20.17 -24.26
C HIS A 338 -5.61 -19.61 -25.65
N SER A 339 -4.78 -18.70 -26.14
CA SER A 339 -4.87 -18.14 -27.49
C SER A 339 -3.48 -18.10 -28.13
N GLY A 340 -3.19 -19.09 -29.03
CA GLY A 340 -1.83 -19.30 -29.51
C GLY A 340 -0.90 -19.78 -28.41
N ASP A 341 0.24 -19.09 -28.26
CA ASP A 341 1.25 -19.38 -27.23
C ASP A 341 1.01 -18.56 -25.93
N GLU A 342 -0.04 -17.75 -25.89
CA GLU A 342 -0.33 -16.87 -24.76
C GLU A 342 -1.53 -17.38 -23.96
N ILE A 343 -1.50 -17.13 -22.66
CA ILE A 343 -2.58 -17.43 -21.72
C ILE A 343 -3.11 -16.09 -21.18
N TYR A 344 -4.41 -15.91 -21.27
CA TYR A 344 -5.09 -14.69 -20.81
C TYR A 344 -5.96 -14.97 -19.61
N ASN A 345 -5.96 -14.05 -18.64
CA ASN A 345 -6.86 -14.08 -17.50
C ASN A 345 -7.32 -12.68 -17.13
N GLY A 346 -8.59 -12.56 -16.71
CA GLY A 346 -9.16 -11.28 -16.30
C GLY A 346 -10.38 -10.89 -17.13
N SER A 347 -10.70 -9.61 -17.15
CA SER A 347 -11.90 -9.11 -17.82
C SER A 347 -11.71 -7.74 -18.47
N VAL A 348 -12.60 -7.44 -19.40
CA VAL A 348 -12.80 -6.10 -19.97
C VAL A 348 -14.27 -5.74 -19.75
N ASN A 349 -14.53 -4.79 -18.85
CA ASN A 349 -15.86 -4.31 -18.56
C ASN A 349 -16.07 -2.97 -19.28
N PHE A 350 -17.23 -2.75 -19.86
CA PHE A 350 -17.50 -1.50 -20.56
C PHE A 350 -19.00 -1.18 -20.64
N SER A 351 -19.32 0.09 -20.76
CA SER A 351 -20.67 0.55 -21.03
C SER A 351 -20.73 1.37 -22.31
N VAL A 352 -21.82 1.19 -23.04
CA VAL A 352 -22.09 1.92 -24.31
C VAL A 352 -23.50 2.49 -24.23
N HIS A 353 -23.61 3.81 -24.37
CA HIS A 353 -24.89 4.51 -24.41
C HIS A 353 -25.00 5.29 -25.74
N ASP A 354 -26.12 5.16 -26.42
CA ASP A 354 -26.35 5.75 -27.73
C ASP A 354 -25.25 5.46 -28.77
N GLY A 355 -24.68 4.23 -28.73
CA GLY A 355 -23.59 3.83 -29.61
C GLY A 355 -22.22 4.43 -29.27
N ARG A 356 -22.05 4.99 -28.07
CA ARG A 356 -20.82 5.61 -27.58
C ARG A 356 -20.28 4.87 -26.36
N LEU A 357 -18.97 4.71 -26.32
CA LEU A 357 -18.29 4.17 -25.15
C LEU A 357 -18.25 5.24 -24.05
N GLU A 358 -18.89 4.97 -22.91
CA GLU A 358 -18.88 5.85 -21.75
C GLU A 358 -17.84 5.43 -20.71
N TYR A 359 -17.65 4.13 -20.61
CA TYR A 359 -16.76 3.53 -19.62
C TYR A 359 -16.06 2.32 -20.24
N LEU A 360 -14.79 2.16 -19.90
CA LEU A 360 -14.00 0.96 -20.24
C LEU A 360 -13.03 0.69 -19.12
N ASP A 361 -13.12 -0.51 -18.57
CA ASP A 361 -12.20 -1.04 -17.57
C ASP A 361 -11.47 -2.24 -18.15
N TYR A 362 -10.17 -2.09 -18.37
CA TYR A 362 -9.33 -3.11 -18.99
C TYR A 362 -8.44 -3.75 -17.92
N GLU A 363 -8.82 -4.93 -17.51
CA GLU A 363 -8.11 -5.76 -16.52
C GLU A 363 -7.76 -7.15 -17.12
N LEU A 364 -7.31 -7.18 -18.37
CA LEU A 364 -6.91 -8.40 -19.04
C LEU A 364 -5.39 -8.57 -19.00
N TYR A 365 -4.93 -9.63 -18.36
CA TYR A 365 -3.52 -9.95 -18.18
C TYR A 365 -3.05 -11.05 -19.10
N THR A 366 -1.85 -10.90 -19.66
CA THR A 366 -1.13 -12.00 -20.30
C THR A 366 -0.30 -12.72 -19.27
N MET A 367 -0.48 -14.05 -19.19
CA MET A 367 0.14 -14.93 -18.22
C MET A 367 1.26 -15.75 -18.86
N LEU A 368 2.38 -15.89 -18.16
CA LEU A 368 3.49 -16.75 -18.53
C LEU A 368 3.57 -17.91 -17.55
N PRO A 369 3.38 -19.18 -17.98
CA PRO A 369 3.45 -20.33 -17.09
C PRO A 369 4.88 -20.52 -16.57
N LEU A 370 5.02 -20.76 -15.28
CA LEU A 370 6.30 -20.97 -14.59
C LEU A 370 6.50 -22.41 -14.15
N GLY A 371 5.44 -23.21 -14.19
CA GLY A 371 5.43 -24.60 -13.79
C GLY A 371 4.48 -24.89 -12.63
N GLU A 372 4.47 -26.14 -12.21
CA GLU A 372 3.58 -26.64 -11.16
C GLU A 372 4.27 -26.69 -9.80
N GLU A 373 3.54 -26.27 -8.76
CA GLU A 373 3.96 -26.38 -7.34
C GLU A 373 3.03 -27.34 -6.59
N TYR A 374 3.59 -27.99 -5.56
CA TYR A 374 2.80 -28.83 -4.66
C TYR A 374 1.94 -28.00 -3.75
N THR A 375 0.70 -28.38 -3.62
CA THR A 375 -0.29 -27.64 -2.84
C THR A 375 -0.40 -28.15 -1.41
N LEU A 376 -1.03 -27.33 -0.56
CA LEU A 376 -1.33 -27.70 0.81
C LEU A 376 -2.36 -28.84 0.86
N SER A 377 -2.11 -29.85 1.70
CA SER A 377 -3.10 -30.84 2.09
C SER A 377 -4.19 -30.26 3.00
N ALA A 378 -5.27 -31.01 3.21
CA ALA A 378 -6.31 -30.61 4.16
C ALA A 378 -5.77 -30.31 5.58
N ASP A 379 -4.76 -31.04 6.04
CA ASP A 379 -4.06 -30.74 7.30
C ASP A 379 -3.27 -29.43 7.26
N GLY A 380 -2.69 -29.11 6.09
CA GLY A 380 -2.02 -27.84 5.85
C GLY A 380 -3.00 -26.66 5.94
N VAL A 381 -4.13 -26.78 5.24
CA VAL A 381 -5.25 -25.82 5.28
C VAL A 381 -5.75 -25.64 6.72
N ALA A 382 -6.07 -26.73 7.41
CA ALA A 382 -6.53 -26.69 8.79
C ALA A 382 -5.51 -26.02 9.74
N ARG A 383 -4.21 -26.15 9.45
CA ARG A 383 -3.14 -25.51 10.23
C ARG A 383 -3.15 -23.99 10.02
N LEU A 384 -3.29 -23.50 8.79
CA LEU A 384 -3.38 -22.06 8.50
C LEU A 384 -4.63 -21.46 9.15
N ILE A 385 -5.78 -22.14 9.04
CA ILE A 385 -7.02 -21.70 9.69
C ILE A 385 -6.85 -21.62 11.22
N ARG A 386 -6.24 -22.61 11.86
CA ARG A 386 -5.97 -22.57 13.31
C ARG A 386 -5.02 -21.45 13.72
N ARG A 387 -4.17 -20.98 12.82
CA ARG A 387 -3.29 -19.82 13.06
C ARG A 387 -3.99 -18.49 12.80
N GLY A 388 -5.21 -18.50 12.25
CA GLY A 388 -5.91 -17.30 11.82
C GLY A 388 -5.33 -16.65 10.56
N GLU A 389 -4.48 -17.37 9.81
CA GLU A 389 -3.77 -16.89 8.62
C GLU A 389 -4.65 -17.04 7.36
N PHE A 390 -5.74 -16.28 7.30
CA PHE A 390 -6.68 -16.26 6.18
C PHE A 390 -7.45 -14.94 6.12
N ILE A 391 -8.12 -14.68 5.01
CA ILE A 391 -9.06 -13.56 4.88
C ILE A 391 -10.46 -14.14 4.71
N CYS A 392 -11.44 -13.52 5.35
CA CYS A 392 -12.86 -13.79 5.09
C CYS A 392 -13.42 -12.76 4.12
N THR A 393 -14.10 -13.24 3.08
CA THR A 393 -14.80 -12.42 2.11
C THR A 393 -16.26 -12.84 2.05
N GLY A 394 -17.18 -11.88 1.96
CA GLY A 394 -18.63 -12.14 1.84
C GLY A 394 -19.28 -12.67 3.13
N GLY A 395 -20.52 -12.28 3.37
CA GLY A 395 -21.34 -12.81 4.45
C GLY A 395 -21.25 -12.06 5.77
N VAL A 396 -21.40 -12.77 6.85
CA VAL A 396 -21.54 -12.26 8.21
C VAL A 396 -20.21 -11.60 8.66
N MET A 397 -20.29 -10.44 9.32
CA MET A 397 -19.17 -9.90 10.09
C MET A 397 -18.74 -10.97 11.12
N ILE A 398 -17.59 -11.59 10.84
CA ILE A 398 -17.05 -12.61 11.73
C ILE A 398 -16.52 -11.90 12.97
N SER A 399 -16.97 -12.31 14.13
CA SER A 399 -16.37 -11.87 15.39
C SER A 399 -14.87 -12.20 15.37
N SER A 400 -14.05 -11.38 16.01
CA SER A 400 -12.59 -11.62 16.10
C SER A 400 -12.26 -12.98 16.74
N GLU A 401 -13.19 -13.59 17.48
CA GLU A 401 -13.05 -14.90 18.09
C GLU A 401 -13.78 -15.96 17.27
N ILE A 402 -13.04 -17.00 16.86
CA ILE A 402 -13.55 -18.13 16.10
C ILE A 402 -13.42 -19.40 16.94
N ASP A 403 -14.57 -20.05 17.19
CA ASP A 403 -14.65 -21.26 18.00
C ASP A 403 -14.76 -22.54 17.15
N GLU A 404 -15.42 -22.44 15.98
CA GLU A 404 -15.64 -23.56 15.08
C GLU A 404 -15.53 -23.13 13.62
N VAL A 405 -14.84 -23.95 12.81
CA VAL A 405 -14.76 -23.81 11.35
C VAL A 405 -15.01 -25.15 10.69
N GLN A 406 -16.01 -25.22 9.83
CA GLN A 406 -16.33 -26.39 9.02
C GLN A 406 -16.21 -26.03 7.54
N CYS A 407 -15.18 -26.55 6.85
CA CYS A 407 -14.97 -26.36 5.42
C CYS A 407 -15.94 -27.25 4.62
N ARG A 408 -16.62 -26.69 3.61
CA ARG A 408 -17.64 -27.40 2.81
C ARG A 408 -17.19 -27.65 1.38
N THR A 409 -16.80 -26.61 0.69
CA THR A 409 -16.36 -26.66 -0.70
C THR A 409 -15.09 -25.86 -0.86
N VAL A 410 -14.30 -26.21 -1.89
CA VAL A 410 -13.10 -25.46 -2.26
C VAL A 410 -13.12 -25.16 -3.75
N ASN A 411 -12.85 -23.91 -4.09
CA ASN A 411 -12.56 -23.47 -5.45
C ASN A 411 -11.14 -22.93 -5.48
N ILE A 412 -10.53 -22.97 -6.66
CA ILE A 412 -9.21 -22.42 -6.90
C ILE A 412 -9.41 -21.06 -7.54
N VAL A 413 -8.82 -20.04 -6.93
CA VAL A 413 -8.76 -18.68 -7.46
C VAL A 413 -7.30 -18.26 -7.55
N TYR A 414 -6.98 -17.35 -8.44
CA TYR A 414 -5.63 -16.84 -8.59
C TYR A 414 -5.57 -15.37 -8.23
N ALA A 415 -4.48 -14.96 -7.62
CA ALA A 415 -4.23 -13.55 -7.32
C ALA A 415 -2.77 -13.17 -7.57
N GLY A 416 -2.57 -11.93 -7.97
CA GLY A 416 -1.25 -11.33 -8.05
C GLY A 416 -0.60 -11.18 -6.68
N ASP A 417 0.66 -11.57 -6.56
CA ASP A 417 1.47 -11.28 -5.39
C ASP A 417 2.30 -10.01 -5.58
N SER A 418 2.95 -9.55 -4.53
CA SER A 418 3.75 -8.32 -4.55
C SER A 418 5.05 -8.39 -5.38
N LYS A 419 5.35 -9.53 -6.00
CA LYS A 419 6.45 -9.71 -6.96
C LYS A 419 5.98 -9.99 -8.39
N ASN A 420 4.70 -9.72 -8.67
CA ASN A 420 4.06 -9.96 -9.97
C ASN A 420 3.96 -11.45 -10.38
N PHE A 421 4.00 -12.37 -9.39
CA PHE A 421 3.58 -13.73 -9.62
C PHE A 421 2.07 -13.83 -9.43
N TYR A 422 1.42 -14.63 -10.29
CA TYR A 422 -0.01 -14.92 -10.18
C TYR A 422 -0.15 -16.31 -9.58
N ARG A 423 -0.51 -16.32 -8.29
CA ARG A 423 -0.44 -17.52 -7.45
C ARG A 423 -1.84 -18.06 -7.15
N PRO A 424 -2.00 -19.38 -7.11
CA PRO A 424 -3.26 -19.99 -6.73
C PRO A 424 -3.53 -19.81 -5.24
N MET A 425 -4.80 -19.56 -4.93
CA MET A 425 -5.36 -19.53 -3.60
C MET A 425 -6.55 -20.48 -3.50
N TYR A 426 -6.77 -21.02 -2.33
CA TYR A 426 -8.01 -21.70 -2.02
C TYR A 426 -9.07 -20.71 -1.60
N SER A 427 -10.22 -20.74 -2.29
CA SER A 427 -11.46 -20.08 -1.91
C SER A 427 -12.39 -21.12 -1.32
N ILE A 428 -12.46 -21.17 0.01
CA ILE A 428 -13.17 -22.20 0.75
C ILE A 428 -14.47 -21.63 1.30
N GLU A 429 -15.60 -22.20 0.89
CA GLU A 429 -16.86 -21.97 1.58
C GLU A 429 -16.84 -22.70 2.91
N ALA A 430 -16.99 -21.99 4.00
CA ALA A 430 -16.94 -22.53 5.35
C ALA A 430 -18.11 -22.03 6.21
N VAL A 431 -18.50 -22.84 7.17
CA VAL A 431 -19.36 -22.41 8.26
C VAL A 431 -18.48 -22.03 9.44
N ILE A 432 -18.53 -20.76 9.84
CA ILE A 432 -17.75 -20.20 10.94
C ILE A 432 -18.72 -19.76 12.03
N ASN A 433 -18.61 -20.34 13.22
CA ASN A 433 -19.51 -20.06 14.35
C ASN A 433 -21.01 -20.11 13.94
N GLY A 434 -21.39 -21.02 13.02
CA GLY A 434 -22.74 -21.17 12.50
C GLY A 434 -23.13 -20.25 11.35
N GLY A 435 -22.30 -19.29 10.95
CA GLY A 435 -22.50 -18.43 9.77
C GLY A 435 -21.70 -18.91 8.56
N VAL A 436 -22.25 -18.74 7.34
CA VAL A 436 -21.54 -19.08 6.09
C VAL A 436 -20.64 -17.92 5.69
N ALA A 437 -19.38 -18.22 5.42
CA ALA A 437 -18.39 -17.27 4.94
C ALA A 437 -17.45 -17.93 3.93
N THR A 438 -16.80 -17.12 3.10
CA THR A 438 -15.74 -17.58 2.22
C THR A 438 -14.38 -17.26 2.83
N ILE A 439 -13.53 -18.28 2.96
CA ILE A 439 -12.15 -18.18 3.44
C ILE A 439 -11.23 -18.17 2.23
N LEU A 440 -10.33 -17.17 2.14
CA LEU A 440 -9.25 -17.15 1.19
C LEU A 440 -7.92 -17.39 1.90
N LEU A 441 -7.15 -18.36 1.41
CA LEU A 441 -5.81 -18.68 1.92
C LEU A 441 -4.90 -19.15 0.77
N PRO A 442 -3.54 -19.03 0.90
CA PRO A 442 -2.64 -19.48 -0.14
C PRO A 442 -2.75 -20.99 -0.34
N ALA A 443 -2.58 -21.45 -1.59
CA ALA A 443 -2.65 -22.87 -1.91
C ALA A 443 -1.32 -23.63 -1.63
N PHE A 444 -0.19 -22.89 -1.44
CA PHE A 444 1.15 -23.43 -1.11
C PHE A 444 2.03 -22.46 -0.34
#